data_eb5669c3cd1a4702d09f7195a9a8ecfd
#
_entry.id   eb5669c3cd1a4702d09f7195a9a8ecfd
#
_cell.length_a   1.000
_cell.length_b   1.000
_cell.length_c   1.000
_cell.angle_alpha   90.00
_cell.angle_beta   90.00
_cell.angle_gamma   90.00
#
_symmetry.space_group_name_H-M   'P 1'
#
loop_
_entity.id
_entity.type
_entity.pdbx_description
1 polymer ?
#
loop_
_entity_poly.entity_id
_entity_poly.type
_entity_poly.pdbx_seq_one_letter_code
_entity_poly.pdbx_strand_id
1 'polypeptide(L)'
;MAFAVNTGLRPDDPTQGVKLPKVKAGEIHTWTEDEIAQYETYHPVGSAARLAFALLLYTGQRGSDVRKMVWTEIAGTTIRVAQQKTGTKLVLPLHPELQRLLALAPRKQATILATELGAAFSPKGFGNFVSAAIRSADLSTRCKAHGLRKAAARRLADAGCTTKQIAAITGHKSLAEIERYTRAADQERLAQEAVAKLRRREQETNKSG
;
A
#
# COMPACT_ATOMS: atom_id res chain seq x y z
N MET A 1 14.08 -31.09 -8.53
CA MET A 1 14.22 -32.52 -8.12
C MET A 1 13.07 -33.36 -8.65
N ALA A 2 11.80 -32.96 -8.57
CA ALA A 2 10.66 -33.75 -9.10
C ALA A 2 10.87 -34.29 -10.54
N PHE A 3 11.44 -33.47 -11.44
CA PHE A 3 11.78 -33.91 -12.82
C PHE A 3 12.78 -35.07 -12.83
N ALA A 4 13.83 -35.01 -12.03
CA ALA A 4 14.87 -36.06 -12.00
C ALA A 4 14.34 -37.41 -11.47
N VAL A 5 13.38 -37.35 -10.53
CA VAL A 5 12.70 -38.57 -10.02
C VAL A 5 11.73 -39.11 -11.07
N ASN A 6 10.90 -38.24 -11.67
CA ASN A 6 9.91 -38.63 -12.67
C ASN A 6 10.52 -39.21 -13.95
N THR A 7 11.74 -38.79 -14.30
CA THR A 7 12.48 -39.30 -15.48
C THR A 7 13.40 -40.46 -15.16
N GLY A 8 13.39 -40.98 -13.92
CA GLY A 8 14.23 -42.12 -13.52
C GLY A 8 15.71 -41.81 -13.35
N LEU A 9 16.11 -40.53 -13.40
CA LEU A 9 17.52 -40.11 -13.19
C LEU A 9 17.96 -40.25 -11.74
N ARG A 10 16.99 -40.32 -10.80
CA ARG A 10 17.21 -40.59 -9.37
C ARG A 10 16.07 -41.41 -8.79
N PRO A 11 16.35 -42.29 -7.84
CA PRO A 11 15.33 -43.09 -7.16
C PRO A 11 14.53 -42.29 -6.12
N ASP A 12 15.09 -41.16 -5.61
CA ASP A 12 14.53 -40.37 -4.50
C ASP A 12 14.73 -38.88 -4.70
N ASP A 13 13.97 -38.08 -3.95
CA ASP A 13 14.15 -36.62 -3.82
C ASP A 13 14.86 -36.29 -2.50
N PRO A 14 16.20 -36.01 -2.53
CA PRO A 14 16.96 -35.69 -1.31
C PRO A 14 16.54 -34.36 -0.65
N THR A 15 15.69 -33.57 -1.32
CA THR A 15 15.16 -32.33 -0.75
C THR A 15 13.85 -32.55 0.00
N GLN A 16 13.30 -33.76 -0.05
CA GLN A 16 12.09 -34.12 0.66
C GLN A 16 12.33 -34.03 2.18
N GLY A 17 11.55 -33.20 2.86
CA GLY A 17 11.69 -32.96 4.31
C GLY A 17 12.74 -31.92 4.71
N VAL A 18 13.52 -31.37 3.79
CA VAL A 18 14.44 -30.27 4.10
C VAL A 18 13.64 -29.00 4.37
N LYS A 19 13.61 -28.59 5.66
CA LYS A 19 13.04 -27.29 6.04
C LYS A 19 14.08 -26.20 5.77
N LEU A 20 13.80 -25.37 4.79
CA LEU A 20 14.62 -24.16 4.56
C LEU A 20 14.65 -23.32 5.85
N PRO A 21 15.82 -22.80 6.26
CA PRO A 21 15.91 -21.86 7.36
C PRO A 21 14.93 -20.71 7.11
N LYS A 22 14.05 -20.42 8.07
CA LYS A 22 13.22 -19.22 8.02
C LYS A 22 14.15 -18.02 8.19
N VAL A 23 14.67 -17.48 7.11
CA VAL A 23 15.30 -16.17 7.12
C VAL A 23 14.25 -15.19 7.58
N LYS A 24 14.41 -14.58 8.74
CA LYS A 24 13.59 -13.44 9.15
C LYS A 24 13.82 -12.35 8.12
N ALA A 25 12.94 -12.27 7.11
CA ALA A 25 12.97 -11.12 6.22
C ALA A 25 12.82 -9.88 7.10
N GLY A 26 13.77 -8.96 6.99
CA GLY A 26 13.73 -7.70 7.74
C GLY A 26 12.39 -6.99 7.49
N GLU A 27 11.91 -6.28 8.49
CA GLU A 27 10.65 -5.56 8.35
C GLU A 27 10.76 -4.52 7.23
N ILE A 28 9.78 -4.53 6.32
CA ILE A 28 9.73 -3.54 5.24
C ILE A 28 9.49 -2.17 5.88
N HIS A 29 10.36 -1.22 5.57
CA HIS A 29 10.27 0.15 6.03
C HIS A 29 8.93 0.78 5.64
N THR A 30 8.26 1.40 6.61
CA THR A 30 7.06 2.24 6.38
C THR A 30 7.54 3.65 6.09
N TRP A 31 7.13 4.23 4.98
CA TRP A 31 7.52 5.61 4.65
C TRP A 31 7.05 6.58 5.73
N THR A 32 7.94 7.50 6.10
CA THR A 32 7.61 8.63 6.99
C THR A 32 6.93 9.74 6.21
N GLU A 33 6.34 10.73 6.90
CA GLU A 33 5.76 11.91 6.24
C GLU A 33 6.85 12.76 5.57
N ASP A 34 8.03 12.85 6.14
CA ASP A 34 9.16 13.59 5.56
C ASP A 34 9.64 12.94 4.24
N GLU A 35 9.73 11.61 4.20
CA GLU A 35 10.08 10.86 2.98
C GLU A 35 9.00 11.03 1.90
N ILE A 36 7.72 11.07 2.29
CA ILE A 36 6.59 11.35 1.40
C ILE A 36 6.72 12.77 0.85
N ALA A 37 6.91 13.76 1.70
CA ALA A 37 7.06 15.17 1.30
C ALA A 37 8.28 15.38 0.40
N GLN A 38 9.42 14.76 0.71
CA GLN A 38 10.63 14.82 -0.12
C GLN A 38 10.38 14.27 -1.52
N TYR A 39 9.72 13.09 -1.63
CA TYR A 39 9.36 12.51 -2.91
C TYR A 39 8.43 13.42 -3.72
N GLU A 40 7.43 13.97 -3.05
CA GLU A 40 6.43 14.85 -3.64
C GLU A 40 7.03 16.18 -4.11
N THR A 41 7.99 16.73 -3.39
CA THR A 41 8.71 17.95 -3.76
C THR A 41 9.60 17.73 -4.99
N TYR A 42 10.28 16.59 -5.04
CA TYR A 42 11.19 16.27 -6.14
C TYR A 42 10.45 15.94 -7.45
N HIS A 43 9.36 15.18 -7.38
CA HIS A 43 8.61 14.78 -8.56
C HIS A 43 7.44 15.73 -8.80
N PRO A 44 7.48 16.55 -9.88
CA PRO A 44 6.43 17.53 -10.14
C PRO A 44 5.10 16.85 -10.48
N VAL A 45 4.03 17.59 -10.24
CA VAL A 45 2.68 17.25 -10.69
C VAL A 45 2.67 17.07 -12.21
N GLY A 46 1.99 16.00 -12.69
CA GLY A 46 1.98 15.63 -14.10
C GLY A 46 3.05 14.62 -14.49
N SER A 47 4.08 14.37 -13.65
CA SER A 47 5.04 13.31 -13.92
C SER A 47 4.44 11.92 -13.66
N ALA A 48 4.87 10.92 -14.43
CA ALA A 48 4.47 9.52 -14.22
C ALA A 48 4.90 9.00 -12.84
N ALA A 49 6.05 9.46 -12.33
CA ALA A 49 6.54 9.10 -11.01
C ALA A 49 5.60 9.60 -9.89
N ARG A 50 5.15 10.87 -9.98
CA ARG A 50 4.19 11.45 -9.03
C ARG A 50 2.85 10.71 -9.07
N LEU A 51 2.35 10.39 -10.26
CA LEU A 51 1.09 9.66 -10.40
C LEU A 51 1.19 8.23 -9.87
N ALA A 52 2.28 7.51 -10.17
CA ALA A 52 2.50 6.16 -9.64
C ALA A 52 2.58 6.14 -8.11
N PHE A 53 3.28 7.10 -7.54
CA PHE A 53 3.37 7.29 -6.10
C PHE A 53 1.99 7.54 -5.47
N ALA A 54 1.21 8.46 -6.04
CA ALA A 54 -0.11 8.80 -5.54
C ALA A 54 -1.07 7.60 -5.62
N LEU A 55 -1.04 6.83 -6.71
CA LEU A 55 -1.82 5.60 -6.83
C LEU A 55 -1.43 4.59 -5.74
N LEU A 56 -0.13 4.39 -5.48
CA LEU A 56 0.34 3.49 -4.43
C LEU A 56 -0.10 3.95 -3.03
N LEU A 57 0.06 5.24 -2.73
CA LEU A 57 -0.20 5.81 -1.41
C LEU A 57 -1.70 5.94 -1.13
N TYR A 58 -2.46 6.59 -2.02
CA TYR A 58 -3.87 6.91 -1.75
C TYR A 58 -4.82 5.73 -1.96
N THR A 59 -4.47 4.72 -2.77
CA THR A 59 -5.26 3.50 -2.88
C THR A 59 -4.80 2.42 -1.90
N GLY A 60 -3.58 2.51 -1.37
CA GLY A 60 -2.99 1.48 -0.52
C GLY A 60 -2.82 0.14 -1.22
N GLN A 61 -2.84 0.08 -2.57
CA GLN A 61 -2.75 -1.17 -3.31
C GLN A 61 -1.29 -1.60 -3.53
N ARG A 62 -1.10 -2.89 -3.83
CA ARG A 62 0.24 -3.43 -4.17
C ARG A 62 0.68 -2.91 -5.53
N GLY A 63 1.98 -2.79 -5.76
CA GLY A 63 2.52 -2.41 -7.06
C GLY A 63 2.05 -3.31 -8.20
N SER A 64 1.81 -4.61 -7.94
CA SER A 64 1.22 -5.54 -8.91
C SER A 64 -0.17 -5.12 -9.37
N ASP A 65 -0.96 -4.53 -8.49
CA ASP A 65 -2.32 -4.12 -8.76
C ASP A 65 -2.34 -2.73 -9.39
N VAL A 66 -1.56 -1.79 -8.82
CA VAL A 66 -1.45 -0.40 -9.33
C VAL A 66 -1.01 -0.34 -10.78
N ARG A 67 0.02 -1.11 -11.19
CA ARG A 67 0.51 -1.11 -12.59
C ARG A 67 -0.52 -1.57 -13.61
N LYS A 68 -1.58 -2.25 -13.17
CA LYS A 68 -2.66 -2.77 -14.01
C LYS A 68 -3.94 -1.94 -13.99
N MET A 69 -3.99 -0.89 -13.17
CA MET A 69 -5.15 -0.02 -13.13
C MET A 69 -5.41 0.61 -14.50
N VAL A 70 -6.66 0.57 -14.94
CA VAL A 70 -7.09 1.07 -16.25
C VAL A 70 -8.10 2.21 -16.08
N TRP A 71 -8.15 3.10 -17.06
CA TRP A 71 -9.05 4.25 -17.03
C TRP A 71 -10.52 3.86 -17.00
N THR A 72 -10.88 2.75 -17.63
CA THR A 72 -12.27 2.23 -17.69
C THR A 72 -12.80 1.75 -16.34
N GLU A 73 -11.94 1.51 -15.37
CA GLU A 73 -12.33 1.13 -14.01
C GLU A 73 -12.60 2.34 -13.10
N ILE A 74 -12.37 3.55 -13.60
CA ILE A 74 -12.73 4.79 -12.89
C ILE A 74 -14.17 5.15 -13.25
N ALA A 75 -15.02 5.27 -12.23
CA ALA A 75 -16.41 5.69 -12.36
C ALA A 75 -16.68 6.83 -11.35
N GLY A 76 -16.80 8.06 -11.87
CA GLY A 76 -16.95 9.26 -11.03
C GLY A 76 -15.77 9.42 -10.07
N THR A 77 -16.05 9.38 -8.79
CA THR A 77 -15.05 9.53 -7.72
C THR A 77 -14.55 8.20 -7.14
N THR A 78 -14.76 7.09 -7.86
CA THR A 78 -14.33 5.75 -7.41
C THR A 78 -13.50 5.03 -8.46
N ILE A 79 -12.68 4.07 -8.03
CA ILE A 79 -11.96 3.14 -8.88
C ILE A 79 -12.22 1.70 -8.44
N ARG A 80 -12.47 0.80 -9.39
CA ARG A 80 -12.55 -0.65 -9.12
C ARG A 80 -11.16 -1.26 -9.21
N VAL A 81 -10.84 -2.14 -8.27
CA VAL A 81 -9.55 -2.85 -8.23
C VAL A 81 -9.78 -4.32 -7.94
N ALA A 82 -9.24 -5.21 -8.77
CA ALA A 82 -9.17 -6.63 -8.52
C ALA A 82 -7.73 -7.00 -8.11
N GLN A 83 -7.51 -7.35 -6.84
CA GLN A 83 -6.20 -7.69 -6.31
C GLN A 83 -5.71 -9.03 -6.85
N GLN A 84 -4.54 -9.07 -7.51
CA GLN A 84 -3.98 -10.28 -8.12
C GLN A 84 -3.65 -11.38 -7.10
N LYS A 85 -3.06 -10.99 -5.97
CA LYS A 85 -2.61 -11.95 -4.95
C LYS A 85 -3.76 -12.61 -4.19
N THR A 86 -4.87 -11.91 -3.98
CA THR A 86 -5.95 -12.35 -3.08
C THR A 86 -7.28 -12.59 -3.77
N GLY A 87 -7.42 -12.16 -5.03
CA GLY A 87 -8.69 -12.17 -5.77
C GLY A 87 -9.74 -11.19 -5.23
N THR A 88 -9.39 -10.37 -4.21
CA THR A 88 -10.34 -9.45 -3.59
C THR A 88 -10.70 -8.34 -4.58
N LYS A 89 -12.02 -8.13 -4.77
CA LYS A 89 -12.56 -7.02 -5.57
C LYS A 89 -12.92 -5.87 -4.63
N LEU A 90 -12.45 -4.68 -4.95
CA LEU A 90 -12.64 -3.48 -4.16
C LEU A 90 -13.22 -2.36 -5.04
N VAL A 91 -14.08 -1.53 -4.46
CA VAL A 91 -14.48 -0.24 -5.00
C VAL A 91 -13.93 0.83 -4.05
N LEU A 92 -12.92 1.56 -4.50
CA LEU A 92 -12.19 2.50 -3.67
C LEU A 92 -12.60 3.93 -4.00
N PRO A 93 -13.00 4.75 -3.02
CA PRO A 93 -13.15 6.18 -3.22
C PRO A 93 -11.77 6.78 -3.53
N LEU A 94 -11.73 7.68 -4.50
CA LEU A 94 -10.52 8.40 -4.87
C LEU A 94 -10.32 9.58 -3.92
N HIS A 95 -9.17 9.63 -3.26
CA HIS A 95 -8.76 10.79 -2.48
C HIS A 95 -8.74 12.05 -3.37
N PRO A 96 -9.14 13.25 -2.90
CA PRO A 96 -9.18 14.46 -3.72
C PRO A 96 -7.85 14.76 -4.43
N GLU A 97 -6.72 14.58 -3.76
CA GLU A 97 -5.42 14.77 -4.38
C GLU A 97 -5.14 13.78 -5.53
N LEU A 98 -5.54 12.51 -5.36
CA LEU A 98 -5.43 11.54 -6.44
C LEU A 98 -6.35 11.88 -7.63
N GLN A 99 -7.56 12.37 -7.36
CA GLN A 99 -8.47 12.85 -8.43
C GLN A 99 -7.83 13.99 -9.21
N ARG A 100 -7.22 14.96 -8.53
CA ARG A 100 -6.52 16.08 -9.14
C ARG A 100 -5.37 15.61 -10.05
N LEU A 101 -4.56 14.66 -9.59
CA LEU A 101 -3.46 14.11 -10.37
C LEU A 101 -3.93 13.30 -11.59
N LEU A 102 -5.00 12.52 -11.43
CA LEU A 102 -5.64 11.77 -12.52
C LEU A 102 -6.24 12.68 -13.59
N ALA A 103 -6.79 13.83 -13.19
CA ALA A 103 -7.34 14.81 -14.14
C ALA A 103 -6.25 15.43 -15.04
N LEU A 104 -5.02 15.56 -14.54
CA LEU A 104 -3.88 16.10 -15.27
C LEU A 104 -3.10 15.03 -16.06
N ALA A 105 -3.39 13.76 -15.84
CA ALA A 105 -2.65 12.67 -16.47
C ALA A 105 -3.12 12.43 -17.91
N PRO A 106 -2.20 12.15 -18.86
CA PRO A 106 -2.54 11.86 -20.23
C PRO A 106 -3.30 10.52 -20.33
N ARG A 107 -4.45 10.51 -21.00
CA ARG A 107 -5.27 9.31 -21.25
C ARG A 107 -5.01 8.71 -22.62
N LYS A 108 -3.74 8.52 -22.97
CA LYS A 108 -3.35 8.00 -24.30
C LYS A 108 -3.38 6.48 -24.39
N GLN A 109 -3.35 5.77 -23.26
CA GLN A 109 -3.30 4.30 -23.18
C GLN A 109 -4.44 3.77 -22.31
N ALA A 110 -4.72 2.47 -22.42
CA ALA A 110 -5.76 1.82 -21.60
C ALA A 110 -5.40 1.83 -20.10
N THR A 111 -4.11 1.60 -19.75
CA THR A 111 -3.63 1.66 -18.38
C THR A 111 -3.39 3.10 -17.93
N ILE A 112 -3.64 3.39 -16.65
CA ILE A 112 -3.38 4.72 -16.05
C ILE A 112 -1.88 5.03 -16.09
N LEU A 113 -1.05 4.01 -15.83
CA LEU A 113 0.42 4.10 -15.90
C LEU A 113 0.92 3.30 -17.11
N ALA A 114 1.77 3.93 -17.90
CA ALA A 114 2.40 3.29 -19.05
C ALA A 114 3.89 3.66 -19.10
N THR A 115 4.67 2.84 -19.82
CA THR A 115 6.05 3.14 -20.15
C THR A 115 6.13 4.33 -21.11
N GLU A 116 7.32 4.89 -21.35
CA GLU A 116 7.55 5.95 -22.33
C GLU A 116 7.12 5.53 -23.74
N LEU A 117 7.19 4.24 -24.05
CA LEU A 117 6.73 3.66 -25.31
C LEU A 117 5.20 3.42 -25.37
N GLY A 118 4.45 3.82 -24.31
CA GLY A 118 3.01 3.67 -24.25
C GLY A 118 2.52 2.25 -23.87
N ALA A 119 3.42 1.32 -23.56
CA ALA A 119 3.06 -0.04 -23.16
C ALA A 119 2.76 -0.14 -21.65
N ALA A 120 1.91 -1.11 -21.27
CA ALA A 120 1.69 -1.44 -19.88
C ALA A 120 3.00 -1.94 -19.22
N PHE A 121 3.23 -1.54 -17.97
CA PHE A 121 4.41 -1.99 -17.22
C PHE A 121 4.40 -3.50 -16.98
N SER A 122 5.52 -4.18 -17.26
CA SER A 122 5.78 -5.52 -16.71
C SER A 122 5.99 -5.46 -15.19
N PRO A 123 5.87 -6.58 -14.45
CA PRO A 123 6.15 -6.59 -13.00
C PRO A 123 7.52 -6.04 -12.63
N LYS A 124 8.56 -6.49 -13.34
CA LYS A 124 9.96 -6.05 -13.15
C LYS A 124 10.14 -4.60 -13.59
N GLY A 125 9.55 -4.21 -14.74
CA GLY A 125 9.62 -2.85 -15.26
C GLY A 125 9.02 -1.82 -14.30
N PHE A 126 7.86 -2.10 -13.72
CA PHE A 126 7.25 -1.22 -12.71
C PHE A 126 8.09 -1.11 -11.44
N GLY A 127 8.62 -2.25 -10.95
CA GLY A 127 9.52 -2.25 -9.80
C GLY A 127 10.78 -1.41 -10.03
N ASN A 128 11.40 -1.53 -11.21
CA ASN A 128 12.58 -0.75 -11.59
C ASN A 128 12.24 0.75 -11.72
N PHE A 129 11.11 1.08 -12.34
CA PHE A 129 10.62 2.44 -12.50
C PHE A 129 10.44 3.13 -11.12
N VAL A 130 9.68 2.50 -10.21
CA VAL A 130 9.47 3.05 -8.86
C VAL A 130 10.79 3.16 -8.09
N SER A 131 11.68 2.17 -8.21
CA SER A 131 12.97 2.20 -7.53
C SER A 131 13.89 3.30 -8.10
N ALA A 132 13.84 3.56 -9.39
CA ALA A 132 14.58 4.66 -10.02
C ALA A 132 14.04 6.01 -9.54
N ALA A 133 12.73 6.19 -9.51
CA ALA A 133 12.09 7.40 -9.02
C ALA A 133 12.40 7.68 -7.52
N ILE A 134 12.48 6.64 -6.68
CA ILE A 134 12.88 6.77 -5.28
C ILE A 134 14.32 7.27 -5.18
N ARG A 135 15.24 6.68 -5.95
CA ARG A 135 16.66 7.10 -5.95
C ARG A 135 16.86 8.51 -6.47
N SER A 136 16.13 8.91 -7.51
CA SER A 136 16.26 10.26 -8.06
C SER A 136 15.80 11.34 -7.08
N ALA A 137 14.88 11.01 -6.16
CA ALA A 137 14.47 11.90 -5.06
C ALA A 137 15.43 11.84 -3.85
N ASP A 138 16.60 11.24 -3.99
CA ASP A 138 17.61 11.07 -2.94
C ASP A 138 17.06 10.38 -1.66
N LEU A 139 16.11 9.48 -1.84
CA LEU A 139 15.53 8.71 -0.75
C LEU A 139 16.29 7.41 -0.50
N SER A 140 16.29 6.98 0.76
CA SER A 140 16.94 5.74 1.19
C SER A 140 16.48 4.53 0.36
N THR A 141 17.40 3.60 0.09
CA THR A 141 17.10 2.32 -0.55
C THR A 141 16.15 1.41 0.29
N ARG A 142 15.89 1.78 1.55
CA ARG A 142 14.87 1.15 2.40
C ARG A 142 13.46 1.48 1.93
N CYS A 143 13.25 2.65 1.30
CA CYS A 143 11.98 3.05 0.69
C CYS A 143 11.65 2.12 -0.47
N LYS A 144 10.50 1.50 -0.43
CA LYS A 144 9.98 0.56 -1.44
C LYS A 144 8.51 0.84 -1.72
N ALA A 145 8.02 0.47 -2.88
CA ALA A 145 6.60 0.57 -3.21
C ALA A 145 5.67 -0.08 -2.16
N HIS A 146 6.08 -1.21 -1.56
CA HIS A 146 5.30 -1.87 -0.52
C HIS A 146 5.26 -1.06 0.79
N GLY A 147 6.29 -0.29 1.08
CA GLY A 147 6.31 0.65 2.21
C GLY A 147 5.26 1.75 2.13
N LEU A 148 4.87 2.18 0.91
CA LEU A 148 3.78 3.13 0.70
C LEU A 148 2.42 2.55 1.09
N ARG A 149 2.17 1.26 0.85
CA ARG A 149 0.95 0.59 1.32
C ARG A 149 0.89 0.54 2.85
N LYS A 150 2.04 0.34 3.53
CA LYS A 150 2.13 0.43 4.99
C LYS A 150 1.88 1.86 5.46
N ALA A 151 2.43 2.85 4.78
CA ALA A 151 2.19 4.27 5.07
C ALA A 151 0.71 4.66 4.88
N ALA A 152 0.05 4.15 3.82
CA ALA A 152 -1.38 4.33 3.64
C ALA A 152 -2.20 3.80 4.82
N ALA A 153 -1.90 2.57 5.29
CA ALA A 153 -2.57 1.99 6.46
C ALA A 153 -2.30 2.80 7.73
N ARG A 154 -1.05 3.25 7.96
CA ARG A 154 -0.68 4.10 9.09
C ARG A 154 -1.43 5.44 9.05
N ARG A 155 -1.43 6.14 7.91
CA ARG A 155 -2.14 7.43 7.76
C ARG A 155 -3.64 7.31 8.04
N LEU A 156 -4.27 6.21 7.62
CA LEU A 156 -5.66 5.94 7.94
C LEU A 156 -5.86 5.69 9.46
N ALA A 157 -4.92 4.99 10.11
CA ALA A 157 -4.96 4.79 11.55
C ALA A 157 -4.77 6.11 12.32
N ASP A 158 -3.79 6.92 11.91
CA ASP A 158 -3.52 8.26 12.49
C ASP A 158 -4.75 9.19 12.33
N ALA A 159 -5.52 9.02 11.23
CA ALA A 159 -6.79 9.69 11.02
C ALA A 159 -7.97 9.10 11.85
N GLY A 160 -7.73 8.11 12.69
CA GLY A 160 -8.75 7.50 13.56
C GLY A 160 -9.60 6.42 12.87
N CYS A 161 -9.24 5.95 11.69
CA CYS A 161 -9.96 4.88 11.03
C CYS A 161 -9.82 3.55 11.79
N THR A 162 -10.91 2.81 11.86
CA THR A 162 -10.92 1.45 12.44
C THR A 162 -10.15 0.47 11.54
N THR A 163 -9.69 -0.64 12.11
CA THR A 163 -9.04 -1.72 11.35
C THR A 163 -9.91 -2.26 10.21
N LYS A 164 -11.25 -2.27 10.38
CA LYS A 164 -12.20 -2.64 9.31
C LYS A 164 -12.24 -1.63 8.18
N GLN A 165 -12.19 -0.34 8.48
CA GLN A 165 -12.13 0.72 7.46
C GLN A 165 -10.80 0.67 6.69
N ILE A 166 -9.69 0.46 7.39
CA ILE A 166 -8.37 0.27 6.78
C ILE A 166 -8.36 -0.98 5.89
N ALA A 167 -8.97 -2.10 6.34
CA ALA A 167 -9.12 -3.30 5.54
C ALA A 167 -9.95 -3.07 4.27
N ALA A 168 -11.02 -2.28 4.36
CA ALA A 168 -11.88 -1.95 3.22
C ALA A 168 -11.13 -1.19 2.12
N ILE A 169 -10.19 -0.30 2.49
CA ILE A 169 -9.34 0.42 1.53
C ILE A 169 -8.21 -0.48 1.03
N THR A 170 -7.48 -1.11 1.93
CA THR A 170 -6.26 -1.84 1.56
C THR A 170 -6.53 -3.25 1.04
N GLY A 171 -7.67 -3.86 1.35
CA GLY A 171 -8.01 -5.22 0.97
C GLY A 171 -7.20 -6.28 1.72
N HIS A 172 -6.79 -6.01 2.97
CA HIS A 172 -6.20 -7.04 3.82
C HIS A 172 -7.26 -8.04 4.27
N LYS A 173 -6.95 -9.34 4.15
CA LYS A 173 -7.85 -10.42 4.62
C LYS A 173 -7.71 -10.66 6.13
N SER A 174 -6.55 -10.35 6.71
CA SER A 174 -6.26 -10.51 8.14
C SER A 174 -6.18 -9.16 8.82
N LEU A 175 -6.99 -8.96 9.85
CA LEU A 175 -6.94 -7.76 10.70
C LEU A 175 -5.64 -7.70 11.50
N ALA A 176 -5.08 -8.85 11.91
CA ALA A 176 -3.80 -8.93 12.61
C ALA A 176 -2.63 -8.33 11.81
N GLU A 177 -2.70 -8.36 10.46
CA GLU A 177 -1.70 -7.70 9.61
C GLU A 177 -1.83 -6.17 9.69
N ILE A 178 -3.05 -5.65 9.77
CA ILE A 178 -3.33 -4.22 9.92
C ILE A 178 -2.94 -3.74 11.32
N GLU A 179 -3.34 -4.47 12.35
CA GLU A 179 -3.05 -4.15 13.75
C GLU A 179 -1.54 -3.97 14.00
N ARG A 180 -0.70 -4.72 13.28
CA ARG A 180 0.76 -4.55 13.36
C ARG A 180 1.21 -3.16 12.90
N TYR A 181 0.52 -2.56 11.94
CA TYR A 181 0.86 -1.24 11.40
C TYR A 181 0.20 -0.09 12.16
N THR A 182 -0.91 -0.37 12.85
CA THR A 182 -1.72 0.66 13.52
C THR A 182 -1.52 0.69 15.03
N ARG A 183 -0.87 -0.34 15.61
CA ARG A 183 -0.79 -0.55 17.06
C ARG A 183 -0.36 0.68 17.84
N ALA A 184 0.65 1.41 17.38
CA ALA A 184 1.16 2.58 18.11
C ALA A 184 0.14 3.74 18.07
N ALA A 185 -0.39 4.06 16.88
CA ALA A 185 -1.41 5.09 16.70
C ALA A 185 -2.71 4.76 17.44
N ASP A 186 -3.16 3.51 17.37
CA ASP A 186 -4.34 3.03 18.08
C ASP A 186 -4.16 3.12 19.60
N GLN A 187 -2.98 2.77 20.13
CA GLN A 187 -2.73 2.83 21.57
C GLN A 187 -2.81 4.25 22.10
N GLU A 188 -2.15 5.20 21.48
CA GLU A 188 -2.15 6.61 21.91
C GLU A 188 -3.56 7.21 21.82
N ARG A 189 -4.23 7.06 20.70
CA ARG A 189 -5.60 7.55 20.48
C ARG A 189 -6.58 6.95 21.49
N LEU A 190 -6.58 5.65 21.69
CA LEU A 190 -7.47 4.97 22.62
C LEU A 190 -7.19 5.40 24.08
N ALA A 191 -5.93 5.64 24.44
CA ALA A 191 -5.59 6.15 25.76
C ALA A 191 -6.13 7.58 25.97
N GLN A 192 -5.99 8.46 24.98
CA GLN A 192 -6.54 9.82 25.03
C GLN A 192 -8.07 9.82 25.14
N GLU A 193 -8.76 8.99 24.33
CA GLU A 193 -10.21 8.83 24.36
C GLU A 193 -10.69 8.29 25.72
N ALA A 194 -9.97 7.32 26.31
CA ALA A 194 -10.30 6.76 27.62
C ALA A 194 -10.23 7.82 28.72
N VAL A 195 -9.16 8.63 28.75
CA VAL A 195 -9.00 9.73 29.71
C VAL A 195 -10.09 10.79 29.50
N ALA A 196 -10.44 11.12 28.25
CA ALA A 196 -11.51 12.07 27.98
C ALA A 196 -12.89 11.59 28.48
N LYS A 197 -13.19 10.30 28.33
CA LYS A 197 -14.42 9.68 28.85
C LYS A 197 -14.46 9.71 30.38
N LEU A 198 -13.32 9.43 31.04
CA LEU A 198 -13.21 9.48 32.50
C LEU A 198 -13.50 10.89 33.04
N ARG A 199 -12.88 11.91 32.45
CA ARG A 199 -13.09 13.32 32.82
C ARG A 199 -14.56 13.76 32.64
N ARG A 200 -15.24 13.35 31.57
CA ARG A 200 -16.67 13.66 31.37
C ARG A 200 -17.53 13.08 32.50
N ARG A 201 -17.30 11.81 32.84
CA ARG A 201 -18.03 11.13 33.89
C ARG A 201 -17.85 11.82 35.26
N GLU A 202 -16.62 12.24 35.60
CA GLU A 202 -16.31 12.98 36.83
C GLU A 202 -17.04 14.32 36.87
N GLN A 203 -17.11 15.05 35.73
CA GLN A 203 -17.84 16.33 35.66
C GLN A 203 -19.36 16.14 35.78
N GLU A 204 -19.92 15.07 35.24
CA GLU A 204 -21.34 14.75 35.39
C GLU A 204 -21.70 14.40 36.83
N THR A 205 -20.86 13.62 37.50
CA THR A 205 -21.05 13.27 38.93
C THR A 205 -20.98 14.50 39.85
N ASN A 206 -20.05 15.40 39.57
CA ASN A 206 -19.90 16.65 40.37
C ASN A 206 -21.02 17.69 40.13
N LYS A 207 -21.80 17.56 39.04
CA LYS A 207 -22.97 18.44 38.79
C LYS A 207 -24.25 17.91 39.37
N SER A 208 -24.29 16.65 39.78
CA SER A 208 -25.48 15.97 40.29
C SER A 208 -25.48 15.81 41.84
N GLY A 209 -24.46 16.30 42.53
CA GLY A 209 -24.33 16.38 43.99
C GLY A 209 -24.30 17.81 44.46
#